data_7b74901164ccc4bc2f8c24949ad2642d
#
_entry.id   7b74901164ccc4bc2f8c24949ad2642d
#
_cell.length_a   1.000
_cell.length_b   1.000
_cell.length_c   1.000
_cell.angle_alpha   90.00
_cell.angle_beta   90.00
_cell.angle_gamma   90.00
#
_symmetry.space_group_name_H-M   'P 1'
#
loop_
_entity.id
_entity.type
_entity.pdbx_description
1 polymer ?
#
loop_
_entity_poly.entity_id
_entity_poly.type
_entity_poly.pdbx_seq_one_letter_code
_entity_poly.pdbx_strand_id
1 'polypeptide(L)'
;EQDVIMQEAISLWPLIGIAVIVVGFVLRFNPVLVVIISGIVTGVAAHMPIATILEKLGEGFLNTRNLPFILLLPLAVIGLLERHGLKERAQAWIAKIHSATAGRLLIVYLFVREATAALGLTSLGGHPQMVRPLLAPMAEGAAEKRFGPLPGNIRYRLRAMSAATDNVGLFFGEDIFVAFGAIIFMHNFMLESGGIQTEPLHIALWGIPTAICAFLIHAARLWRLDRHLQRELDRINAGQAKGGAA
;
A
#
# COMPACT_ATOMS: atom_id res chain seq x y z
N GLU A 1 -0.16 -47.94 31.12
CA GLU A 1 -0.90 -46.66 30.83
C GLU A 1 0.06 -45.48 30.71
N GLN A 2 1.18 -45.68 30.06
CA GLN A 2 2.20 -44.66 29.81
C GLN A 2 2.76 -44.78 28.39
N ASP A 3 1.90 -44.91 27.43
CA ASP A 3 2.34 -44.88 26.04
C ASP A 3 1.20 -44.36 25.18
N VAL A 4 1.11 -43.10 24.94
CA VAL A 4 0.56 -42.45 23.71
C VAL A 4 0.65 -40.94 23.86
N ILE A 5 1.87 -40.41 23.97
CA ILE A 5 2.15 -39.09 23.44
C ILE A 5 3.23 -39.32 22.37
N MET A 6 2.85 -39.98 21.29
CA MET A 6 3.62 -39.83 20.06
C MET A 6 3.46 -38.36 19.62
N GLN A 7 4.51 -37.60 19.82
CA GLN A 7 4.71 -36.35 19.10
C GLN A 7 4.52 -36.66 17.62
N GLU A 8 3.36 -36.33 17.07
CA GLU A 8 3.20 -36.28 15.62
C GLU A 8 4.26 -35.32 15.11
N ALA A 9 5.28 -35.86 14.49
CA ALA A 9 6.31 -35.06 13.86
C ALA A 9 5.61 -34.11 12.88
N ILE A 10 5.67 -32.83 13.15
CA ILE A 10 5.05 -31.78 12.31
C ILE A 10 5.61 -31.94 10.90
N SER A 11 4.78 -32.41 9.99
CA SER A 11 5.16 -32.59 8.59
C SER A 11 5.29 -31.19 7.95
N LEU A 12 6.47 -30.87 7.43
CA LEU A 12 6.71 -29.62 6.70
C LEU A 12 6.38 -29.72 5.20
N TRP A 13 6.02 -30.91 4.71
CA TRP A 13 5.68 -31.13 3.31
C TRP A 13 4.58 -30.21 2.77
N PRO A 14 3.52 -29.86 3.52
CA PRO A 14 2.51 -28.93 3.06
C PRO A 14 3.04 -27.53 2.70
N LEU A 15 4.21 -27.14 3.25
CA LEU A 15 4.86 -25.85 2.92
C LEU A 15 5.34 -25.78 1.46
N ILE A 16 5.36 -26.90 0.72
CA ILE A 16 5.66 -26.91 -0.72
C ILE A 16 4.68 -26.02 -1.51
N GLY A 17 3.45 -25.83 -1.02
CA GLY A 17 2.50 -24.89 -1.62
C GLY A 17 3.00 -23.44 -1.64
N ILE A 18 3.76 -23.03 -0.61
CA ILE A 18 4.38 -21.68 -0.59
C ILE A 18 5.42 -21.57 -1.71
N ALA A 19 6.22 -22.63 -1.93
CA ALA A 19 7.19 -22.64 -3.03
C ALA A 19 6.48 -22.54 -4.40
N VAL A 20 5.33 -23.20 -4.57
CA VAL A 20 4.50 -23.08 -5.78
C VAL A 20 4.03 -21.66 -6.00
N ILE A 21 3.59 -20.94 -4.95
CA ILE A 21 3.20 -19.53 -5.04
C ILE A 21 4.38 -18.68 -5.49
N VAL A 22 5.52 -18.80 -4.84
CA VAL A 22 6.73 -18.02 -5.14
C VAL A 22 7.16 -18.24 -6.59
N VAL A 23 7.30 -19.51 -7.01
CA VAL A 23 7.71 -19.86 -8.37
C VAL A 23 6.68 -19.38 -9.39
N GLY A 24 5.40 -19.57 -9.13
CA GLY A 24 4.32 -19.14 -10.02
C GLY A 24 4.30 -17.63 -10.25
N PHE A 25 4.54 -16.84 -9.22
CA PHE A 25 4.60 -15.37 -9.35
C PHE A 25 5.89 -14.89 -10.01
N VAL A 26 7.04 -15.53 -9.73
CA VAL A 26 8.31 -15.22 -10.42
C VAL A 26 8.19 -15.50 -11.90
N LEU A 27 7.53 -16.60 -12.29
CA LEU A 27 7.26 -16.97 -13.69
C LEU A 27 6.11 -16.17 -14.33
N ARG A 28 5.46 -15.26 -13.57
CA ARG A 28 4.37 -14.39 -14.02
C ARG A 28 3.14 -15.14 -14.53
N PHE A 29 2.86 -16.30 -13.98
CA PHE A 29 1.60 -17.01 -14.24
C PHE A 29 0.39 -16.26 -13.67
N ASN A 30 -0.80 -16.62 -14.12
CA ASN A 30 -2.04 -16.02 -13.61
C ASN A 30 -2.16 -16.24 -12.10
N PRO A 31 -2.28 -15.18 -11.28
CA PRO A 31 -2.31 -15.28 -9.82
C PRO A 31 -3.39 -16.22 -9.28
N VAL A 32 -4.58 -16.22 -9.89
CA VAL A 32 -5.70 -17.07 -9.47
C VAL A 32 -5.36 -18.55 -9.65
N LEU A 33 -4.80 -18.91 -10.81
CA LEU A 33 -4.38 -20.28 -11.09
C LEU A 33 -3.25 -20.73 -10.12
N VAL A 34 -2.28 -19.85 -9.88
CA VAL A 34 -1.16 -20.14 -8.96
C VAL A 34 -1.68 -20.46 -7.56
N VAL A 35 -2.63 -19.66 -7.04
CA VAL A 35 -3.20 -19.87 -5.71
C VAL A 35 -4.00 -21.17 -5.65
N ILE A 36 -4.85 -21.45 -6.64
CA ILE A 36 -5.64 -22.70 -6.69
C ILE A 36 -4.71 -23.93 -6.75
N ILE A 37 -3.72 -23.90 -7.64
CA ILE A 37 -2.75 -25.01 -7.78
C ILE A 37 -1.96 -25.18 -6.49
N SER A 38 -1.52 -24.09 -5.85
CA SER A 38 -0.84 -24.14 -4.56
C SER A 38 -1.71 -24.81 -3.48
N GLY A 39 -3.00 -24.48 -3.39
CA GLY A 39 -3.93 -25.13 -2.46
C GLY A 39 -4.05 -26.61 -2.71
N ILE A 40 -4.17 -27.05 -3.97
CA ILE A 40 -4.23 -28.46 -4.35
C ILE A 40 -2.92 -29.17 -3.97
N VAL A 41 -1.77 -28.60 -4.33
CA VAL A 41 -0.45 -29.17 -4.01
C VAL A 41 -0.24 -29.30 -2.51
N THR A 42 -0.64 -28.29 -1.73
CA THR A 42 -0.59 -28.33 -0.26
C THR A 42 -1.43 -29.48 0.29
N GLY A 43 -2.67 -29.62 -0.19
CA GLY A 43 -3.57 -30.71 0.23
C GLY A 43 -3.03 -32.10 -0.10
N VAL A 44 -2.48 -32.28 -1.30
CA VAL A 44 -1.84 -33.54 -1.71
C VAL A 44 -0.60 -33.83 -0.85
N ALA A 45 0.23 -32.81 -0.60
CA ALA A 45 1.42 -32.95 0.26
C ALA A 45 1.05 -33.25 1.73
N ALA A 46 -0.14 -32.85 2.16
CA ALA A 46 -0.72 -33.19 3.45
C ALA A 46 -1.43 -34.57 3.46
N HIS A 47 -1.29 -35.36 2.39
CA HIS A 47 -1.94 -36.67 2.20
C HIS A 47 -3.48 -36.65 2.30
N MET A 48 -4.09 -35.51 1.97
CA MET A 48 -5.55 -35.39 1.96
C MET A 48 -6.16 -36.05 0.73
N PRO A 49 -7.30 -36.76 0.89
CA PRO A 49 -8.06 -37.25 -0.25
C PRO A 49 -8.49 -36.09 -1.20
N ILE A 50 -8.50 -36.34 -2.50
CA ILE A 50 -8.87 -35.32 -3.51
C ILE A 50 -10.27 -34.77 -3.24
N ALA A 51 -11.21 -35.63 -2.82
CA ALA A 51 -12.57 -35.19 -2.45
C ALA A 51 -12.55 -34.16 -1.33
N THR A 52 -11.76 -34.37 -0.29
CA THR A 52 -11.59 -33.44 0.85
C THR A 52 -10.91 -32.14 0.42
N ILE A 53 -9.94 -32.18 -0.51
CA ILE A 53 -9.30 -30.99 -1.04
C ILE A 53 -10.34 -30.13 -1.80
N LEU A 54 -11.16 -30.75 -2.65
CA LEU A 54 -12.23 -30.06 -3.40
C LEU A 54 -13.31 -29.53 -2.46
N GLU A 55 -13.70 -30.28 -1.44
CA GLU A 55 -14.63 -29.87 -0.40
C GLU A 55 -14.14 -28.59 0.30
N LYS A 56 -12.89 -28.59 0.79
CA LYS A 56 -12.29 -27.42 1.45
C LYS A 56 -12.16 -26.20 0.54
N LEU A 57 -11.82 -26.39 -0.74
CA LEU A 57 -11.82 -25.32 -1.72
C LEU A 57 -13.24 -24.75 -1.94
N GLY A 58 -14.24 -25.64 -2.01
CA GLY A 58 -15.65 -25.27 -2.13
C GLY A 58 -16.16 -24.54 -0.89
N GLU A 59 -15.87 -25.02 0.30
CA GLU A 59 -16.21 -24.35 1.57
C GLU A 59 -15.57 -22.95 1.65
N GLY A 60 -14.28 -22.84 1.35
CA GLY A 60 -13.58 -21.56 1.30
C GLY A 60 -14.23 -20.57 0.34
N PHE A 61 -14.63 -21.05 -0.85
CA PHE A 61 -15.36 -20.21 -1.80
C PHE A 61 -16.73 -19.77 -1.27
N LEU A 62 -17.50 -20.71 -0.69
CA LEU A 62 -18.82 -20.41 -0.14
C LEU A 62 -18.76 -19.43 1.04
N ASN A 63 -17.76 -19.55 1.90
CA ASN A 63 -17.57 -18.69 3.06
C ASN A 63 -17.15 -17.27 2.67
N THR A 64 -16.39 -17.13 1.57
CA THR A 64 -15.86 -15.83 1.12
C THR A 64 -16.69 -15.18 -0.01
N ARG A 65 -17.63 -15.89 -0.63
CA ARG A 65 -18.40 -15.40 -1.81
C ARG A 65 -19.13 -14.08 -1.58
N ASN A 66 -19.50 -13.77 -0.35
CA ASN A 66 -20.24 -12.55 0.00
C ASN A 66 -19.33 -11.34 0.28
N LEU A 67 -18.00 -11.54 0.42
CA LEU A 67 -17.06 -10.47 0.72
C LEU A 67 -17.07 -9.34 -0.33
N PRO A 68 -17.13 -9.63 -1.65
CA PRO A 68 -17.19 -8.57 -2.66
C PRO A 68 -18.42 -7.67 -2.51
N PHE A 69 -19.54 -8.18 -1.99
CA PHE A 69 -20.78 -7.38 -1.82
C PHE A 69 -20.63 -6.29 -0.76
N ILE A 70 -19.79 -6.50 0.27
CA ILE A 70 -19.52 -5.49 1.30
C ILE A 70 -18.85 -4.25 0.67
N LEU A 71 -18.05 -4.44 -0.38
CA LEU A 71 -17.38 -3.34 -1.08
C LEU A 71 -18.29 -2.67 -2.12
N LEU A 72 -19.37 -3.30 -2.52
CA LEU A 72 -20.22 -2.82 -3.61
C LEU A 72 -20.89 -1.48 -3.28
N LEU A 73 -21.41 -1.33 -2.06
CA LEU A 73 -22.06 -0.09 -1.64
C LEU A 73 -21.08 1.09 -1.54
N PRO A 74 -19.93 0.98 -0.84
CA PRO A 74 -18.92 2.04 -0.83
C PRO A 74 -18.43 2.39 -2.25
N LEU A 75 -18.16 1.42 -3.11
CA LEU A 75 -17.72 1.65 -4.48
C LEU A 75 -18.77 2.40 -5.31
N ALA A 76 -20.05 2.08 -5.14
CA ALA A 76 -21.13 2.78 -5.83
C ALA A 76 -21.20 4.25 -5.37
N VAL A 77 -21.08 4.53 -4.07
CA VAL A 77 -21.08 5.88 -3.51
C VAL A 77 -19.86 6.65 -4.01
N ILE A 78 -18.66 6.04 -3.99
CA ILE A 78 -17.42 6.65 -4.50
C ILE A 78 -17.56 6.96 -5.99
N GLY A 79 -18.06 6.02 -6.79
CA GLY A 79 -18.29 6.23 -8.23
C GLY A 79 -19.27 7.38 -8.51
N LEU A 80 -20.31 7.51 -7.69
CA LEU A 80 -21.26 8.63 -7.77
C LEU A 80 -20.57 9.96 -7.45
N LEU A 81 -19.78 10.02 -6.38
CA LEU A 81 -19.02 11.22 -5.99
C LEU A 81 -18.00 11.61 -7.06
N GLU A 82 -17.29 10.64 -7.65
CA GLU A 82 -16.36 10.89 -8.76
C GLU A 82 -17.07 11.49 -9.99
N ARG A 83 -18.24 10.95 -10.33
CA ARG A 83 -19.05 11.48 -11.44
C ARG A 83 -19.51 12.91 -11.18
N HIS A 84 -19.62 13.33 -9.92
CA HIS A 84 -19.99 14.70 -9.53
C HIS A 84 -18.79 15.61 -9.25
N GLY A 85 -17.62 15.28 -9.75
CA GLY A 85 -16.45 16.15 -9.74
C GLY A 85 -15.61 16.09 -8.46
N LEU A 86 -15.67 14.95 -7.74
CA LEU A 86 -14.85 14.77 -6.54
C LEU A 86 -13.35 14.88 -6.84
N LYS A 87 -12.90 14.29 -7.97
CA LYS A 87 -11.49 14.34 -8.38
C LYS A 87 -11.02 15.76 -8.67
N GLU A 88 -11.80 16.51 -9.41
CA GLU A 88 -11.51 17.90 -9.78
C GLU A 88 -11.46 18.79 -8.54
N ARG A 89 -12.36 18.59 -7.59
CA ARG A 89 -12.34 19.29 -6.30
C ARG A 89 -11.11 18.96 -5.48
N ALA A 90 -10.74 17.67 -5.39
CA ALA A 90 -9.55 17.24 -4.67
C ALA A 90 -8.28 17.83 -5.29
N GLN A 91 -8.16 17.80 -6.62
CA GLN A 91 -7.04 18.43 -7.35
C GLN A 91 -6.96 19.94 -7.08
N ALA A 92 -8.09 20.64 -7.13
CA ALA A 92 -8.15 22.06 -6.85
C ALA A 92 -7.75 22.41 -5.41
N TRP A 93 -8.07 21.56 -4.44
CA TRP A 93 -7.66 21.75 -3.05
C TRP A 93 -6.16 21.48 -2.86
N ILE A 94 -5.63 20.40 -3.46
CA ILE A 94 -4.20 20.08 -3.40
C ILE A 94 -3.37 21.16 -4.09
N ALA A 95 -3.84 21.71 -5.24
CA ALA A 95 -3.19 22.80 -5.93
C ALA A 95 -3.08 24.09 -5.08
N LYS A 96 -3.95 24.28 -4.08
CA LYS A 96 -3.89 25.40 -3.13
C LYS A 96 -2.88 25.20 -2.00
N ILE A 97 -2.26 24.03 -1.88
CA ILE A 97 -1.25 23.78 -0.86
C ILE A 97 0.01 24.58 -1.21
N HIS A 98 0.19 25.70 -0.57
CA HIS A 98 1.39 26.51 -0.71
C HIS A 98 2.37 26.15 0.40
N SER A 99 3.50 25.55 0.04
CA SER A 99 4.55 25.19 0.98
C SER A 99 5.87 25.83 0.62
N ALA A 100 6.64 26.19 1.63
CA ALA A 100 7.94 26.83 1.44
C ALA A 100 9.00 25.87 0.87
N THR A 101 8.79 24.55 1.01
CA THR A 101 9.75 23.51 0.57
C THR A 101 9.04 22.30 -0.05
N ALA A 102 9.74 21.59 -0.92
CA ALA A 102 9.23 20.38 -1.56
C ALA A 102 8.87 19.28 -0.52
N GLY A 103 9.70 19.06 0.50
CA GLY A 103 9.42 18.05 1.51
C GLY A 103 8.22 18.39 2.37
N ARG A 104 8.01 19.66 2.74
CA ARG A 104 6.80 20.07 3.48
C ARG A 104 5.53 19.90 2.64
N LEU A 105 5.59 20.23 1.35
CA LEU A 105 4.50 19.98 0.41
C LEU A 105 4.13 18.49 0.42
N LEU A 106 5.12 17.62 0.28
CA LEU A 106 4.91 16.19 0.24
C LEU A 106 4.41 15.63 1.58
N ILE A 107 4.82 16.20 2.73
CA ILE A 107 4.29 15.79 4.05
C ILE A 107 2.80 16.13 4.17
N VAL A 108 2.39 17.34 3.75
CA VAL A 108 0.97 17.71 3.77
C VAL A 108 0.17 16.83 2.82
N TYR A 109 0.70 16.55 1.64
CA TYR A 109 0.07 15.64 0.70
C TYR A 109 -0.04 14.21 1.26
N LEU A 110 1.00 13.70 1.92
CA LEU A 110 0.98 12.39 2.56
C LEU A 110 -0.18 12.27 3.54
N PHE A 111 -0.35 13.26 4.42
CA PHE A 111 -1.45 13.28 5.37
C PHE A 111 -2.82 13.26 4.68
N VAL A 112 -3.01 14.13 3.68
CA VAL A 112 -4.28 14.18 2.93
C VAL A 112 -4.54 12.86 2.21
N ARG A 113 -3.50 12.28 1.60
CA ARG A 113 -3.60 11.02 0.85
C ARG A 113 -3.97 9.85 1.75
N GLU A 114 -3.30 9.74 2.89
CA GLU A 114 -3.53 8.69 3.88
C GLU A 114 -4.94 8.81 4.51
N ALA A 115 -5.34 10.03 4.89
CA ALA A 115 -6.67 10.28 5.42
C ALA A 115 -7.79 9.99 4.39
N THR A 116 -7.62 10.40 3.12
CA THR A 116 -8.60 10.11 2.07
C THR A 116 -8.66 8.63 1.72
N ALA A 117 -7.52 7.94 1.72
CA ALA A 117 -7.47 6.51 1.49
C ALA A 117 -8.15 5.73 2.63
N ALA A 118 -7.96 6.14 3.90
CA ALA A 118 -8.65 5.58 5.05
C ALA A 118 -10.18 5.70 4.94
N LEU A 119 -10.67 6.77 4.31
CA LEU A 119 -12.10 6.95 4.02
C LEU A 119 -12.58 6.20 2.77
N GLY A 120 -11.73 5.38 2.15
CA GLY A 120 -12.07 4.64 0.93
C GLY A 120 -11.95 5.44 -0.37
N LEU A 121 -11.51 6.70 -0.32
CA LEU A 121 -11.37 7.56 -1.49
C LEU A 121 -10.02 7.29 -2.21
N THR A 122 -9.74 6.02 -2.50
CA THR A 122 -8.46 5.55 -3.04
C THR A 122 -8.18 6.08 -4.45
N SER A 123 -9.23 6.32 -5.23
CA SER A 123 -9.16 6.82 -6.61
C SER A 123 -8.80 8.31 -6.74
N LEU A 124 -8.80 9.08 -5.64
CA LEU A 124 -8.44 10.51 -5.67
C LEU A 124 -6.97 10.78 -5.94
N GLY A 125 -6.10 9.81 -5.74
CA GLY A 125 -4.67 9.89 -5.99
C GLY A 125 -4.21 8.98 -7.13
N GLY A 126 -2.92 8.72 -7.15
CA GLY A 126 -2.28 7.85 -8.13
C GLY A 126 -1.42 8.60 -9.15
N HIS A 127 -0.55 7.84 -9.79
CA HIS A 127 0.46 8.39 -10.69
C HIS A 127 -0.11 9.18 -11.87
N PRO A 128 -1.13 8.68 -12.62
CA PRO A 128 -1.66 9.40 -13.77
C PRO A 128 -2.51 10.61 -13.39
N GLN A 129 -3.29 10.50 -12.31
CA GLN A 129 -4.29 11.49 -11.95
C GLN A 129 -3.75 12.62 -11.09
N MET A 130 -2.77 12.34 -10.23
CA MET A 130 -2.32 13.27 -9.21
C MET A 130 -0.80 13.48 -9.21
N VAL A 131 -0.01 12.42 -9.23
CA VAL A 131 1.44 12.55 -9.05
C VAL A 131 2.08 13.25 -10.24
N ARG A 132 1.85 12.76 -11.47
CA ARG A 132 2.46 13.30 -12.68
C ARG A 132 1.96 14.70 -13.04
N PRO A 133 0.64 14.97 -13.06
CA PRO A 133 0.13 16.27 -13.51
C PRO A 133 0.23 17.37 -12.45
N LEU A 134 0.29 17.04 -11.17
CA LEU A 134 0.17 18.03 -10.11
C LEU A 134 1.29 17.95 -9.07
N LEU A 135 1.41 16.84 -8.32
CA LEU A 135 2.28 16.77 -7.15
C LEU A 135 3.77 16.93 -7.49
N ALA A 136 4.24 16.20 -8.50
CA ALA A 136 5.65 16.27 -8.90
C ALA A 136 6.04 17.65 -9.45
N PRO A 137 5.26 18.27 -10.36
CA PRO A 137 5.51 19.67 -10.79
C PRO A 137 5.46 20.68 -9.64
N MET A 138 4.56 20.52 -8.68
CA MET A 138 4.50 21.39 -7.50
C MET A 138 5.75 21.26 -6.62
N ALA A 139 6.23 20.03 -6.40
CA ALA A 139 7.44 19.75 -5.62
C ALA A 139 8.69 20.31 -6.33
N GLU A 140 8.77 20.16 -7.67
CA GLU A 140 9.83 20.75 -8.48
C GLU A 140 9.77 22.27 -8.40
N GLY A 141 8.61 22.89 -8.63
CA GLY A 141 8.43 24.33 -8.58
C GLY A 141 8.73 24.95 -7.21
N ALA A 142 8.38 24.26 -6.10
CA ALA A 142 8.75 24.68 -4.76
C ALA A 142 10.27 24.71 -4.54
N ALA A 143 10.98 23.74 -5.09
CA ALA A 143 12.44 23.69 -5.04
C ALA A 143 13.08 24.73 -5.98
N GLU A 144 12.57 24.89 -7.21
CA GLU A 144 13.05 25.87 -8.18
C GLU A 144 12.89 27.32 -7.70
N LYS A 145 11.76 27.62 -7.05
CA LYS A 145 11.53 28.94 -6.46
C LYS A 145 12.59 29.31 -5.43
N ARG A 146 13.14 28.34 -4.74
CA ARG A 146 14.11 28.55 -3.66
C ARG A 146 15.56 28.54 -4.16
N PHE A 147 15.88 27.69 -5.11
CA PHE A 147 17.26 27.37 -5.49
C PHE A 147 17.60 27.69 -6.94
N GLY A 148 16.63 28.11 -7.75
CA GLY A 148 16.79 28.30 -9.18
C GLY A 148 16.64 26.99 -9.98
N PRO A 149 17.07 26.96 -11.24
CA PRO A 149 16.92 25.80 -12.12
C PRO A 149 17.51 24.53 -11.52
N LEU A 150 16.72 23.43 -11.50
CA LEU A 150 17.14 22.18 -10.89
C LEU A 150 17.89 21.29 -11.88
N PRO A 151 19.00 20.66 -11.46
CA PRO A 151 19.66 19.59 -12.21
C PRO A 151 18.73 18.40 -12.44
N GLY A 152 18.95 17.65 -13.53
CA GLY A 152 18.09 16.52 -13.91
C GLY A 152 17.99 15.42 -12.85
N ASN A 153 19.10 15.09 -12.19
CA ASN A 153 19.15 14.10 -11.11
C ASN A 153 18.22 14.49 -9.93
N ILE A 154 18.19 15.77 -9.57
CA ILE A 154 17.34 16.30 -8.49
C ILE A 154 15.86 16.27 -8.91
N ARG A 155 15.53 16.62 -10.16
CA ARG A 155 14.16 16.50 -10.68
C ARG A 155 13.68 15.06 -10.63
N TYR A 156 14.46 14.09 -11.09
CA TYR A 156 14.10 12.67 -11.02
C TYR A 156 13.88 12.21 -9.58
N ARG A 157 14.70 12.67 -8.66
CA ARG A 157 14.58 12.36 -7.23
C ARG A 157 13.30 12.92 -6.62
N LEU A 158 12.92 14.15 -6.94
CA LEU A 158 11.65 14.76 -6.50
C LEU A 158 10.45 14.01 -7.07
N ARG A 159 10.46 13.63 -8.35
CA ARG A 159 9.42 12.81 -8.97
C ARG A 159 9.30 11.45 -8.31
N ALA A 160 10.41 10.78 -8.05
CA ALA A 160 10.43 9.50 -7.36
C ALA A 160 9.88 9.60 -5.93
N MET A 161 10.26 10.68 -5.20
CA MET A 161 9.74 10.91 -3.86
C MET A 161 8.25 11.27 -3.86
N SER A 162 7.76 12.04 -4.83
CA SER A 162 6.33 12.32 -5.00
C SER A 162 5.54 11.04 -5.23
N ALA A 163 6.05 10.15 -6.08
CA ALA A 163 5.46 8.84 -6.34
C ALA A 163 5.46 7.94 -5.08
N ALA A 164 6.58 7.89 -4.36
CA ALA A 164 6.69 7.13 -3.12
C ALA A 164 5.72 7.64 -2.05
N THR A 165 5.52 8.97 -1.96
CA THR A 165 4.60 9.60 -1.01
C THR A 165 3.16 9.20 -1.29
N ASP A 166 2.74 9.19 -2.56
CA ASP A 166 1.40 8.75 -2.96
C ASP A 166 1.17 7.28 -2.62
N ASN A 167 2.14 6.42 -2.94
CA ASN A 167 2.04 4.99 -2.67
C ASN A 167 1.98 4.69 -1.17
N VAL A 168 2.82 5.33 -0.34
CA VAL A 168 2.81 5.14 1.12
C VAL A 168 1.48 5.60 1.71
N GLY A 169 1.02 6.79 1.34
CA GLY A 169 -0.25 7.32 1.83
C GLY A 169 -1.46 6.49 1.39
N LEU A 170 -1.44 5.97 0.15
CA LEU A 170 -2.49 5.06 -0.32
C LEU A 170 -2.50 3.77 0.50
N PHE A 171 -1.38 3.05 0.51
CA PHE A 171 -1.28 1.70 1.07
C PHE A 171 -1.65 1.67 2.55
N PHE A 172 -1.00 2.51 3.36
CA PHE A 172 -1.26 2.51 4.80
C PHE A 172 -2.57 3.17 5.20
N GLY A 173 -3.12 4.05 4.36
CA GLY A 173 -4.44 4.61 4.57
C GLY A 173 -5.56 3.60 4.28
N GLU A 174 -5.51 2.90 3.14
CA GLU A 174 -6.56 1.94 2.79
C GLU A 174 -6.60 0.72 3.71
N ASP A 175 -5.48 0.35 4.34
CA ASP A 175 -5.40 -0.77 5.28
C ASP A 175 -6.26 -0.56 6.54
N ILE A 176 -6.63 0.68 6.88
CA ILE A 176 -7.40 0.96 8.10
C ILE A 176 -8.84 0.45 7.99
N PHE A 177 -9.56 0.76 6.89
CA PHE A 177 -10.99 0.43 6.79
C PHE A 177 -11.37 -0.23 5.46
N VAL A 178 -10.58 -0.08 4.41
CA VAL A 178 -10.94 -0.53 3.05
C VAL A 178 -10.51 -1.97 2.79
N ALA A 179 -9.52 -2.47 3.53
CA ALA A 179 -9.01 -3.84 3.43
C ALA A 179 -9.98 -4.89 4.01
N PHE A 180 -11.30 -4.70 3.86
CA PHE A 180 -12.32 -5.60 4.41
C PHE A 180 -12.10 -7.07 4.06
N GLY A 181 -11.66 -7.37 2.86
CA GLY A 181 -11.39 -8.76 2.44
C GLY A 181 -10.31 -9.41 3.31
N ALA A 182 -9.20 -8.72 3.56
CA ALA A 182 -8.13 -9.20 4.42
C ALA A 182 -8.56 -9.28 5.89
N ILE A 183 -9.31 -8.29 6.37
CA ILE A 183 -9.81 -8.23 7.75
C ILE A 183 -10.74 -9.41 8.04
N ILE A 184 -11.70 -9.69 7.16
CA ILE A 184 -12.64 -10.80 7.33
C ILE A 184 -11.92 -12.14 7.17
N PHE A 185 -10.95 -12.23 6.25
CA PHE A 185 -10.11 -13.42 6.15
C PHE A 185 -9.36 -13.70 7.46
N MET A 186 -8.73 -12.67 8.06
CA MET A 186 -8.06 -12.81 9.36
C MET A 186 -9.02 -13.20 10.47
N HIS A 187 -10.22 -12.60 10.52
CA HIS A 187 -11.27 -12.94 11.48
C HIS A 187 -11.66 -14.42 11.37
N ASN A 188 -12.00 -14.88 10.17
CA ASN A 188 -12.39 -16.28 9.94
C ASN A 188 -11.24 -17.23 10.25
N PHE A 189 -10.02 -16.91 9.85
CA PHE A 189 -8.85 -17.73 10.14
C PHE A 189 -8.60 -17.87 11.64
N MET A 190 -8.70 -16.79 12.41
CA MET A 190 -8.55 -16.82 13.86
C MET A 190 -9.65 -17.66 14.53
N LEU A 191 -10.88 -17.56 14.03
CA LEU A 191 -12.00 -18.31 14.54
C LEU A 191 -11.87 -19.81 14.23
N GLU A 192 -11.56 -20.17 12.98
CA GLU A 192 -11.50 -21.57 12.52
C GLU A 192 -10.23 -22.30 13.01
N SER A 193 -9.08 -21.62 13.00
CA SER A 193 -7.79 -22.25 13.33
C SER A 193 -7.44 -22.20 14.82
N GLY A 194 -7.90 -21.18 15.53
CA GLY A 194 -7.55 -20.94 16.93
C GLY A 194 -8.72 -20.89 17.89
N GLY A 195 -9.97 -20.95 17.40
CA GLY A 195 -11.17 -20.74 18.24
C GLY A 195 -11.22 -19.32 18.86
N ILE A 196 -10.40 -18.39 18.34
CA ILE A 196 -10.28 -17.02 18.87
C ILE A 196 -11.39 -16.17 18.28
N GLN A 197 -12.33 -15.77 19.12
CA GLN A 197 -13.37 -14.82 18.71
C GLN A 197 -12.79 -13.41 18.64
N THR A 198 -12.81 -12.82 17.46
CA THR A 198 -12.38 -11.45 17.19
C THR A 198 -13.52 -10.67 16.54
N GLU A 199 -13.51 -9.37 16.70
CA GLU A 199 -14.40 -8.48 15.94
C GLU A 199 -13.65 -7.90 14.74
N PRO A 200 -14.21 -7.95 13.52
CA PRO A 200 -13.56 -7.39 12.33
C PRO A 200 -13.14 -5.92 12.48
N LEU A 201 -13.95 -5.13 13.19
CA LEU A 201 -13.63 -3.74 13.47
C LEU A 201 -12.36 -3.59 14.34
N HIS A 202 -12.19 -4.44 15.35
CA HIS A 202 -10.97 -4.42 16.18
C HIS A 202 -9.73 -4.76 15.37
N ILE A 203 -9.83 -5.70 14.43
CA ILE A 203 -8.72 -6.03 13.52
C ILE A 203 -8.37 -4.81 12.65
N ALA A 204 -9.39 -4.14 12.08
CA ALA A 204 -9.21 -2.93 11.26
C ALA A 204 -8.53 -1.80 12.04
N LEU A 205 -8.92 -1.58 13.30
CA LEU A 205 -8.36 -0.52 14.16
C LEU A 205 -6.86 -0.69 14.42
N TRP A 206 -6.32 -1.91 14.36
CA TRP A 206 -4.88 -2.14 14.45
C TRP A 206 -4.10 -1.62 13.22
N GLY A 207 -4.77 -1.30 12.13
CA GLY A 207 -4.18 -0.55 11.01
C GLY A 207 -3.79 0.89 11.38
N ILE A 208 -4.47 1.53 12.34
CA ILE A 208 -4.22 2.92 12.73
C ILE A 208 -2.80 3.14 13.28
N PRO A 209 -2.30 2.37 14.28
CA PRO A 209 -0.92 2.49 14.72
C PRO A 209 0.10 2.31 13.59
N THR A 210 -0.16 1.39 12.67
CA THR A 210 0.70 1.12 11.52
C THR A 210 0.74 2.32 10.58
N ALA A 211 -0.41 2.92 10.26
CA ALA A 211 -0.53 4.12 9.45
C ALA A 211 0.22 5.30 10.10
N ILE A 212 0.03 5.55 11.40
CA ILE A 212 0.75 6.59 12.13
C ILE A 212 2.27 6.38 12.05
N CYS A 213 2.75 5.15 12.25
CA CYS A 213 4.16 4.84 12.12
C CYS A 213 4.68 5.09 10.71
N ALA A 214 3.94 4.67 9.68
CA ALA A 214 4.28 4.88 8.27
C ALA A 214 4.35 6.38 7.95
N PHE A 215 3.34 7.14 8.39
CA PHE A 215 3.33 8.60 8.28
C PHE A 215 4.57 9.24 8.89
N LEU A 216 4.89 8.93 10.16
CA LEU A 216 6.03 9.52 10.87
C LEU A 216 7.36 9.18 10.21
N ILE A 217 7.55 7.91 9.82
CA ILE A 217 8.77 7.46 9.16
C ILE A 217 8.94 8.15 7.80
N HIS A 218 7.87 8.21 6.99
CA HIS A 218 7.95 8.83 5.67
C HIS A 218 8.08 10.35 5.77
N ALA A 219 7.39 11.01 6.69
CA ALA A 219 7.55 12.43 6.98
C ALA A 219 9.00 12.76 7.40
N ALA A 220 9.62 11.93 8.23
CA ALA A 220 11.04 12.09 8.59
C ALA A 220 11.97 11.94 7.36
N ARG A 221 11.65 11.01 6.43
CA ARG A 221 12.39 10.88 5.15
C ARG A 221 12.24 12.12 4.29
N LEU A 222 11.04 12.68 4.19
CA LEU A 222 10.77 13.90 3.42
C LEU A 222 11.46 15.13 4.03
N TRP A 223 11.49 15.22 5.34
CA TRP A 223 12.25 16.27 6.03
C TRP A 223 13.77 16.15 5.81
N ARG A 224 14.30 14.92 5.83
CA ARG A 224 15.71 14.65 5.46
C ARG A 224 15.98 14.98 4.00
N LEU A 225 15.01 14.74 3.11
CA LEU A 225 15.10 15.12 1.69
C LEU A 225 15.33 16.62 1.55
N ASP A 226 14.53 17.47 2.20
CA ASP A 226 14.69 18.92 2.17
C ASP A 226 16.09 19.38 2.59
N ARG A 227 16.59 18.80 3.70
CA ARG A 227 17.93 19.12 4.20
C ARG A 227 19.04 18.68 3.23
N HIS A 228 18.83 17.55 2.58
CA HIS A 228 19.82 17.03 1.63
C HIS A 228 19.81 17.85 0.34
N LEU A 229 18.64 18.16 -0.19
CA LEU A 229 18.50 19.03 -1.36
C LEU A 229 19.14 20.41 -1.12
N GLN A 230 18.91 20.99 0.04
CA GLN A 230 19.54 22.26 0.40
C GLN A 230 21.06 22.18 0.34
N ARG A 231 21.67 21.18 0.99
CA ARG A 231 23.13 20.99 1.01
C ARG A 231 23.73 20.72 -0.36
N GLU A 232 23.03 19.94 -1.20
CA GLU A 232 23.48 19.57 -2.54
C GLU A 232 23.43 20.78 -3.47
N LEU A 233 22.33 21.53 -3.46
CA LEU A 233 22.14 22.71 -4.30
C LEU A 233 23.04 23.88 -3.88
N ASP A 234 23.25 24.11 -2.57
CA ASP A 234 24.19 25.11 -2.08
C ASP A 234 25.63 24.80 -2.54
N ARG A 235 26.03 23.53 -2.60
CA ARG A 235 27.34 23.11 -3.14
C ARG A 235 27.47 23.37 -4.65
N ILE A 236 26.43 23.08 -5.41
CA ILE A 236 26.41 23.30 -6.87
C ILE A 236 26.53 24.80 -7.15
N ASN A 237 25.74 25.63 -6.47
CA ASN A 237 25.76 27.07 -6.65
C ASN A 237 27.09 27.69 -6.22
N ALA A 238 27.70 27.23 -5.13
CA ALA A 238 29.03 27.66 -4.70
C ALA A 238 30.14 27.25 -5.69
N GLY A 239 30.01 26.08 -6.33
CA GLY A 239 30.94 25.62 -7.38
C GLY A 239 30.86 26.45 -8.66
N GLN A 240 29.64 26.82 -9.09
CA GLN A 240 29.39 27.68 -10.25
C GLN A 240 29.88 29.12 -10.02
N ALA A 241 29.74 29.67 -8.83
CA ALA A 241 30.24 31.00 -8.48
C ALA A 241 31.75 31.08 -8.52
N LYS A 242 32.46 30.00 -8.17
CA LYS A 242 33.94 29.94 -8.25
C LYS A 242 34.48 29.72 -9.68
N GLY A 243 33.73 28.98 -10.52
CA GLY A 243 34.12 28.71 -11.91
C GLY A 243 33.82 29.85 -12.90
N GLY A 244 32.90 30.76 -12.54
CA GLY A 244 32.59 31.96 -13.33
C GLY A 244 33.47 33.17 -13.03
N ALA A 245 34.34 33.09 -12.02
CA ALA A 245 35.29 34.15 -11.63
C ALA A 245 36.74 33.93 -12.13
N ALA A 246 36.96 32.82 -12.88
CA ALA A 246 38.22 32.48 -13.54
C ALA A 246 38.07 32.62 -15.05
#